data_ce728931d9694ccc178ed4d74cea9529
#
_entry.id   ce728931d9694ccc178ed4d74cea9529
#
_cell.length_a   1.000
_cell.length_b   1.000
_cell.length_c   1.000
_cell.angle_alpha   90.00
_cell.angle_beta   90.00
_cell.angle_gamma   90.00
#
_symmetry.space_group_name_H-M   'P 1'
#
loop_
_entity.id
_entity.type
_entity.pdbx_description
1 polymer ?
#
loop_
_entity_poly.entity_id
_entity_poly.type
_entity_poly.pdbx_seq_one_letter_code
_entity_poly.pdbx_strand_id
1 'polypeptide(L)'
;MSTSILKKTYLEKAIPNLKESLGLKSNMAVPKITKVTLNMGLGPDAVNDRKVIDTAIEDLRLISGQQPVKTLVRKSVASFKIRDGYPIGCKVTLRGGRMYDFLDRLLNIAIPRERDFRGLSVKSFDCLLYTSPSPRDMRRSRMPSSA
;
A
#
# COMPACT_ATOMS: atom_id res chain seq x y z
N MET A 1 0.55 5.37 25.41
CA MET A 1 0.44 4.95 24.01
C MET A 1 0.23 3.45 23.97
N SER A 2 -0.91 2.98 23.52
CA SER A 2 -1.18 1.53 23.39
C SER A 2 -0.21 0.94 22.37
N THR A 3 0.60 -0.01 22.78
CA THR A 3 1.49 -0.71 21.85
C THR A 3 0.65 -1.77 21.14
N SER A 4 0.51 -1.66 19.83
CA SER A 4 -0.19 -2.63 18.98
C SER A 4 0.31 -4.06 19.27
N ILE A 5 -0.61 -5.02 19.29
CA ILE A 5 -0.32 -6.45 19.53
C ILE A 5 0.67 -6.94 18.49
N LEU A 6 0.48 -6.57 17.23
CA LEU A 6 1.37 -6.96 16.14
C LEU A 6 2.80 -6.44 16.33
N LYS A 7 2.97 -5.22 16.88
CA LYS A 7 4.30 -4.69 17.19
C LYS A 7 5.00 -5.48 18.29
N LYS A 8 4.26 -5.90 19.33
CA LYS A 8 4.81 -6.77 20.39
C LYS A 8 5.23 -8.12 19.80
N THR A 9 4.36 -8.76 19.03
CA THR A 9 4.66 -10.02 18.35
C THR A 9 5.88 -9.93 17.45
N TYR A 10 6.05 -8.81 16.73
CA TYR A 10 7.24 -8.58 15.91
C TYR A 10 8.51 -8.53 16.75
N LEU A 11 8.50 -7.79 17.86
CA LEU A 11 9.67 -7.63 18.73
C LEU A 11 10.03 -8.92 19.47
N GLU A 12 9.03 -9.67 19.95
CA GLU A 12 9.24 -10.84 20.81
C GLU A 12 9.47 -12.14 20.02
N LYS A 13 8.77 -12.30 18.89
CA LYS A 13 8.79 -13.56 18.12
C LYS A 13 9.47 -13.43 16.75
N ALA A 14 9.15 -12.38 15.99
CA ALA A 14 9.62 -12.31 14.60
C ALA A 14 11.10 -11.95 14.51
N ILE A 15 11.62 -11.07 15.34
CA ILE A 15 13.05 -10.71 15.33
C ILE A 15 13.97 -11.92 15.59
N PRO A 16 13.79 -12.71 16.67
CA PRO A 16 14.66 -13.86 16.91
C PRO A 16 14.55 -14.89 15.79
N ASN A 17 13.34 -15.23 15.35
CA ASN A 17 13.15 -16.21 14.28
C ASN A 17 13.79 -15.79 12.95
N LEU A 18 13.64 -14.50 12.56
CA LEU A 18 14.25 -13.95 11.35
C LEU A 18 15.78 -13.89 11.47
N LYS A 19 16.28 -13.62 12.66
CA LYS A 19 17.73 -13.60 12.90
C LYS A 19 18.36 -14.97 12.71
N GLU A 20 17.72 -16.02 13.22
CA GLU A 20 18.18 -17.40 13.04
C GLU A 20 18.05 -17.85 11.58
N SER A 21 16.88 -17.65 10.97
CA SER A 21 16.62 -18.09 9.59
C SER A 21 17.51 -17.43 8.55
N LEU A 22 17.88 -16.17 8.76
CA LEU A 22 18.73 -15.38 7.84
C LEU A 22 20.21 -15.35 8.27
N GLY A 23 20.58 -15.98 9.38
CA GLY A 23 21.96 -16.00 9.88
C GLY A 23 22.54 -14.62 10.22
N LEU A 24 21.71 -13.68 10.68
CA LEU A 24 22.10 -12.30 10.91
C LEU A 24 22.81 -12.12 12.25
N LYS A 25 23.95 -11.43 12.25
CA LYS A 25 24.72 -11.15 13.47
C LYS A 25 24.08 -10.08 14.35
N SER A 26 23.45 -9.07 13.75
CA SER A 26 22.87 -7.92 14.46
C SER A 26 21.35 -7.87 14.37
N ASN A 27 20.69 -7.52 15.47
CA ASN A 27 19.24 -7.30 15.49
C ASN A 27 18.82 -6.12 14.60
N MET A 28 19.71 -5.16 14.34
CA MET A 28 19.44 -4.02 13.48
C MET A 28 19.43 -4.38 11.99
N ALA A 29 20.02 -5.51 11.61
CA ALA A 29 20.00 -6.01 10.24
C ALA A 29 18.68 -6.75 9.88
N VAL A 30 17.85 -7.06 10.88
CA VAL A 30 16.58 -7.76 10.66
C VAL A 30 15.62 -6.89 9.84
N PRO A 31 14.99 -7.44 8.77
CA PRO A 31 14.02 -6.71 7.96
C PRO A 31 12.86 -6.19 8.81
N LYS A 32 12.49 -4.92 8.59
CA LYS A 32 11.36 -4.30 9.28
C LYS A 32 10.48 -3.53 8.32
N ILE A 33 9.18 -3.48 8.59
CA ILE A 33 8.25 -2.65 7.84
C ILE A 33 8.48 -1.20 8.26
N THR A 34 8.79 -0.34 7.29
CA THR A 34 9.07 1.08 7.54
C THR A 34 7.86 1.97 7.32
N LYS A 35 7.04 1.63 6.33
CA LYS A 35 5.81 2.36 5.97
C LYS A 35 4.81 1.45 5.27
N VAL A 36 3.54 1.77 5.39
CA VAL A 36 2.44 1.23 4.59
C VAL A 36 1.78 2.38 3.87
N THR A 37 1.62 2.27 2.56
CA THR A 37 0.95 3.28 1.75
C THR A 37 -0.35 2.70 1.20
N LEU A 38 -1.47 3.32 1.54
CA LEU A 38 -2.76 3.03 0.95
C LEU A 38 -2.99 4.01 -0.18
N ASN A 39 -3.42 3.51 -1.33
CA ASN A 39 -3.73 4.32 -2.50
C ASN A 39 -5.08 3.89 -3.07
N MET A 40 -5.91 4.87 -3.37
CA MET A 40 -7.19 4.69 -4.05
C MET A 40 -7.16 5.50 -5.33
N GLY A 41 -7.11 4.81 -6.46
CA GLY A 41 -7.19 5.42 -7.80
C GLY A 41 -8.62 5.35 -8.31
N LEU A 42 -9.23 6.50 -8.53
CA LEU A 42 -10.63 6.62 -8.95
C LEU A 42 -10.79 6.71 -10.47
N GLY A 43 -9.68 7.00 -11.18
CA GLY A 43 -9.65 6.97 -12.63
C GLY A 43 -10.75 7.80 -13.32
N PRO A 44 -11.56 7.18 -14.21
CA PRO A 44 -12.61 7.89 -14.96
C PRO A 44 -13.69 8.50 -14.09
N ASP A 45 -14.00 7.88 -12.95
CA ASP A 45 -15.08 8.36 -12.06
C ASP A 45 -14.73 9.73 -11.47
N ALA A 46 -13.47 9.95 -11.13
CA ALA A 46 -12.98 11.24 -10.64
C ALA A 46 -13.01 12.35 -11.71
N VAL A 47 -12.97 11.98 -12.99
CA VAL A 47 -13.08 12.94 -14.11
C VAL A 47 -14.52 13.39 -14.29
N ASN A 48 -15.47 12.47 -14.12
CA ASN A 48 -16.90 12.74 -14.31
C ASN A 48 -17.49 13.49 -13.12
N ASP A 49 -17.16 13.09 -11.91
CA ASP A 49 -17.67 13.74 -10.68
C ASP A 49 -16.55 13.94 -9.64
N ARG A 50 -16.27 15.21 -9.34
CA ARG A 50 -15.26 15.59 -8.34
C ARG A 50 -15.66 15.20 -6.91
N LYS A 51 -16.94 15.04 -6.61
CA LYS A 51 -17.42 14.66 -5.28
C LYS A 51 -16.98 13.25 -4.89
N VAL A 52 -16.80 12.36 -5.87
CA VAL A 52 -16.29 10.98 -5.64
C VAL A 52 -14.93 11.00 -4.96
N ILE A 53 -14.08 11.99 -5.25
CA ILE A 53 -12.78 12.13 -4.62
C ILE A 53 -12.90 12.49 -3.14
N ASP A 54 -13.82 13.36 -2.79
CA ASP A 54 -14.02 13.80 -1.41
C ASP A 54 -14.59 12.63 -0.56
N THR A 55 -15.51 11.85 -1.13
CA THR A 55 -16.00 10.59 -0.52
C THR A 55 -14.86 9.60 -0.30
N ALA A 56 -14.02 9.36 -1.31
CA ALA A 56 -12.88 8.46 -1.19
C ALA A 56 -11.84 8.93 -0.15
N ILE A 57 -11.69 10.23 0.03
CA ILE A 57 -10.83 10.79 1.09
C ILE A 57 -11.43 10.49 2.46
N GLU A 58 -12.73 10.64 2.64
CA GLU A 58 -13.39 10.29 3.89
C GLU A 58 -13.27 8.81 4.21
N ASP A 59 -13.51 7.94 3.24
CA ASP A 59 -13.35 6.49 3.40
C ASP A 59 -11.92 6.13 3.83
N LEU A 60 -10.90 6.64 3.13
CA LEU A 60 -9.52 6.42 3.53
C LEU A 60 -9.17 7.01 4.90
N ARG A 61 -9.77 8.14 5.26
CA ARG A 61 -9.60 8.76 6.58
C ARG A 61 -10.14 7.86 7.68
N LEU A 62 -11.33 7.28 7.48
CA LEU A 62 -11.95 6.35 8.43
C LEU A 62 -11.12 5.07 8.59
N ILE A 63 -10.62 4.52 7.47
CA ILE A 63 -9.81 3.30 7.47
C ILE A 63 -8.45 3.51 8.13
N SER A 64 -7.77 4.60 7.78
CA SER A 64 -6.38 4.86 8.19
C SER A 64 -6.23 5.61 9.50
N GLY A 65 -7.26 6.36 9.91
CA GLY A 65 -7.19 7.28 11.05
C GLY A 65 -6.27 8.48 10.82
N GLN A 66 -5.92 8.76 9.55
CA GLN A 66 -5.05 9.86 9.15
C GLN A 66 -5.61 10.54 7.90
N GLN A 67 -5.44 11.86 7.79
CA GLN A 67 -5.91 12.61 6.62
C GLN A 67 -5.17 12.19 5.35
N PRO A 68 -5.90 11.69 4.32
CA PRO A 68 -5.32 11.37 3.01
C PRO A 68 -4.94 12.62 2.23
N VAL A 69 -4.04 12.45 1.27
CA VAL A 69 -3.61 13.50 0.33
C VAL A 69 -4.18 13.20 -1.04
N LYS A 70 -4.76 14.21 -1.70
CA LYS A 70 -5.22 14.11 -3.09
C LYS A 70 -4.01 13.88 -4.01
N THR A 71 -4.15 12.94 -4.94
CA THR A 71 -3.13 12.69 -5.97
C THR A 71 -3.53 13.37 -7.26
N LEU A 72 -2.67 14.24 -7.76
CA LEU A 72 -2.90 15.01 -8.97
C LEU A 72 -2.25 14.34 -10.18
N VAL A 73 -2.86 14.54 -11.33
CA VAL A 73 -2.32 14.10 -12.63
C VAL A 73 -1.05 14.88 -12.95
N ARG A 74 -0.02 14.18 -13.40
CA ARG A 74 1.26 14.78 -13.79
C ARG A 74 1.39 15.08 -15.29
N LYS A 75 0.63 14.38 -16.12
CA LYS A 75 0.64 14.54 -17.58
C LYS A 75 -0.77 14.39 -18.11
N SER A 76 -1.20 15.31 -18.96
CA SER A 76 -2.47 15.21 -19.67
C SER A 76 -2.43 14.07 -20.68
N VAL A 77 -3.50 13.28 -20.72
CA VAL A 77 -3.70 12.18 -21.65
C VAL A 77 -5.09 12.26 -22.24
N ALA A 78 -5.17 12.57 -23.52
CA ALA A 78 -6.44 12.81 -24.22
C ALA A 78 -7.35 11.57 -24.22
N SER A 79 -6.78 10.36 -24.38
CA SER A 79 -7.56 9.11 -24.39
C SER A 79 -8.31 8.85 -23.06
N PHE A 80 -7.82 9.38 -21.95
CA PHE A 80 -8.46 9.26 -20.65
C PHE A 80 -9.21 10.53 -20.21
N LYS A 81 -9.30 11.55 -21.08
CA LYS A 81 -9.93 12.85 -20.80
C LYS A 81 -9.40 13.54 -19.54
N ILE A 82 -8.13 13.30 -19.20
CA ILE A 82 -7.47 13.86 -18.01
C ILE A 82 -6.52 15.00 -18.40
N ARG A 83 -6.51 16.05 -17.59
CA ARG A 83 -5.62 17.21 -17.70
C ARG A 83 -4.66 17.27 -16.52
N ASP A 84 -3.54 17.94 -16.73
CA ASP A 84 -2.58 18.20 -15.65
C ASP A 84 -3.24 18.93 -14.50
N GLY A 85 -2.85 18.55 -13.29
CA GLY A 85 -3.39 19.15 -12.07
C GLY A 85 -4.77 18.63 -11.65
N TYR A 86 -5.43 17.76 -12.42
CA TYR A 86 -6.69 17.16 -11.99
C TYR A 86 -6.46 16.16 -10.86
N PRO A 87 -7.29 16.20 -9.80
CA PRO A 87 -7.28 15.17 -8.78
C PRO A 87 -7.88 13.89 -9.36
N ILE A 88 -7.12 12.78 -9.30
CA ILE A 88 -7.52 11.48 -9.87
C ILE A 88 -7.61 10.37 -8.84
N GLY A 89 -7.21 10.65 -7.61
CA GLY A 89 -7.25 9.70 -6.52
C GLY A 89 -6.76 10.28 -5.21
N CYS A 90 -6.59 9.44 -4.23
CA CYS A 90 -6.08 9.81 -2.93
C CYS A 90 -5.11 8.76 -2.40
N LYS A 91 -4.19 9.17 -1.55
CA LYS A 91 -3.24 8.28 -0.87
C LYS A 91 -3.01 8.70 0.57
N VAL A 92 -2.64 7.72 1.39
CA VAL A 92 -2.20 7.95 2.76
C VAL A 92 -0.99 7.07 3.05
N THR A 93 0.00 7.62 3.75
CA THR A 93 1.20 6.87 4.15
C THR A 93 1.21 6.75 5.67
N LEU A 94 1.14 5.52 6.15
CA LEU A 94 1.15 5.19 7.56
C LEU A 94 2.56 4.78 8.00
N ARG A 95 2.97 5.24 9.19
CA ARG A 95 4.26 4.93 9.82
C ARG A 95 4.09 4.68 11.31
N GLY A 96 5.06 3.99 11.93
CA GLY A 96 5.11 3.80 13.38
C GLY A 96 3.89 3.06 13.94
N GLY A 97 3.31 3.52 15.03
CA GLY A 97 2.18 2.86 15.71
C GLY A 97 0.96 2.69 14.81
N ARG A 98 0.53 3.74 14.12
CA ARG A 98 -0.64 3.70 13.22
C ARG A 98 -0.50 2.67 12.11
N MET A 99 0.71 2.45 11.62
CA MET A 99 1.00 1.42 10.62
C MET A 99 0.73 0.01 11.18
N TYR A 100 1.22 -0.28 12.39
CA TYR A 100 0.98 -1.57 13.03
C TYR A 100 -0.49 -1.77 13.42
N ASP A 101 -1.18 -0.72 13.89
CA ASP A 101 -2.61 -0.78 14.20
C ASP A 101 -3.46 -1.05 12.96
N PHE A 102 -3.08 -0.46 11.82
CA PHE A 102 -3.73 -0.74 10.54
C PHE A 102 -3.48 -2.19 10.10
N LEU A 103 -2.24 -2.67 10.16
CA LEU A 103 -1.88 -4.04 9.78
C LEU A 103 -2.59 -5.07 10.66
N ASP A 104 -2.69 -4.81 11.96
CA ASP A 104 -3.39 -5.68 12.89
C ASP A 104 -4.87 -5.84 12.52
N ARG A 105 -5.56 -4.74 12.24
CA ARG A 105 -6.95 -4.75 11.76
C ARG A 105 -7.09 -5.44 10.40
N LEU A 106 -6.16 -5.21 9.49
CA LEU A 106 -6.18 -5.83 8.17
C LEU A 106 -6.05 -7.35 8.27
N LEU A 107 -5.06 -7.85 9.01
CA LEU A 107 -4.75 -9.28 9.10
C LEU A 107 -5.76 -10.06 9.94
N ASN A 108 -6.20 -9.50 11.07
CA ASN A 108 -7.03 -10.22 12.03
C ASN A 108 -8.54 -10.01 11.82
N ILE A 109 -8.94 -8.92 11.16
CA ILE A 109 -10.36 -8.59 10.98
C ILE A 109 -10.77 -8.59 9.52
N ALA A 110 -10.08 -7.83 8.66
CA ALA A 110 -10.53 -7.62 7.30
C ALA A 110 -10.36 -8.86 6.42
N ILE A 111 -9.16 -9.44 6.40
CA ILE A 111 -8.83 -10.61 5.58
C ILE A 111 -9.72 -11.83 5.92
N PRO A 112 -9.94 -12.22 7.19
CA PRO A 112 -10.81 -13.34 7.50
C PRO A 112 -12.28 -13.14 7.15
N ARG A 113 -12.72 -11.88 6.99
CA ARG A 113 -14.09 -11.54 6.61
C ARG A 113 -14.34 -11.57 5.12
N GLU A 114 -13.28 -11.54 4.32
CA GLU A 114 -13.42 -11.55 2.87
C GLU A 114 -13.84 -12.94 2.39
N ARG A 115 -14.92 -12.98 1.59
CA ARG A 115 -15.40 -14.22 0.98
C ARG A 115 -14.43 -14.63 -0.12
N ASP A 116 -14.16 -15.93 -0.21
CA ASP A 116 -13.31 -16.52 -1.25
C ASP A 116 -11.85 -15.98 -1.27
N PHE A 117 -11.33 -15.58 -0.10
CA PHE A 117 -9.94 -15.16 -0.01
C PHE A 117 -9.00 -16.33 -0.32
N ARG A 118 -8.33 -16.24 -1.47
CA ARG A 118 -7.38 -17.26 -1.98
C ARG A 118 -5.93 -17.01 -1.61
N GLY A 119 -5.66 -16.11 -0.69
CA GLY A 119 -4.32 -15.66 -0.33
C GLY A 119 -3.79 -14.54 -1.22
N LEU A 120 -2.64 -13.99 -0.84
CA LEU A 120 -1.94 -12.97 -1.61
C LEU A 120 -0.99 -13.65 -2.61
N SER A 121 -0.94 -13.16 -3.83
CA SER A 121 -0.04 -13.69 -4.86
C SER A 121 1.43 -13.45 -4.48
N VAL A 122 2.24 -14.49 -4.45
CA VAL A 122 3.68 -14.38 -4.22
C VAL A 122 4.36 -13.54 -5.30
N LYS A 123 3.83 -13.55 -6.52
CA LYS A 123 4.32 -12.72 -7.65
C LYS A 123 4.07 -11.22 -7.47
N SER A 124 3.27 -10.84 -6.47
CA SER A 124 3.00 -9.44 -6.14
C SER A 124 4.10 -8.78 -5.30
N PHE A 125 5.10 -9.57 -4.87
CA PHE A 125 6.28 -9.03 -4.21
C PHE A 125 7.35 -8.72 -5.25
N ASP A 126 7.71 -7.45 -5.35
CA ASP A 126 8.91 -7.03 -6.07
C ASP A 126 10.16 -7.40 -5.24
N CYS A 127 11.28 -7.74 -5.90
CA CYS A 127 12.54 -8.07 -5.24
C CYS A 127 13.06 -6.95 -4.31
N LEU A 128 12.56 -5.73 -4.45
CA LEU A 128 12.83 -4.60 -3.58
C LEU A 128 11.77 -4.42 -2.46
N LEU A 129 10.86 -5.38 -2.27
CA LEU A 129 9.74 -5.26 -1.31
C LEU A 129 8.88 -3.99 -1.54
N TYR A 130 8.89 -3.46 -2.73
CA TYR A 130 7.96 -2.42 -3.13
C TYR A 130 6.72 -3.06 -3.74
N THR A 131 5.59 -2.69 -3.26
CA THR A 131 4.26 -2.83 -3.86
C THR A 131 4.13 -3.78 -5.05
N SER A 132 3.05 -4.52 -5.09
CA SER A 132 2.56 -5.23 -6.28
C SER A 132 2.86 -4.43 -7.56
N PRO A 133 3.57 -5.00 -8.54
CA PRO A 133 3.84 -4.30 -9.79
C PRO A 133 2.53 -3.89 -10.42
N SER A 134 2.39 -2.61 -10.69
CA SER A 134 1.22 -2.10 -11.37
C SER A 134 1.15 -2.73 -12.78
N PRO A 135 -0.05 -2.92 -13.36
CA PRO A 135 -0.19 -3.39 -14.75
C PRO A 135 0.60 -2.55 -15.77
N ARG A 136 0.97 -1.32 -15.42
CA ARG A 136 1.84 -0.43 -16.19
C ARG A 136 3.30 -0.87 -16.19
N ASP A 137 3.80 -1.38 -15.08
CA ASP A 137 5.19 -1.80 -14.95
C ASP A 137 5.43 -3.10 -15.70
N MET A 138 4.43 -3.99 -15.76
CA MET A 138 4.48 -5.20 -16.58
C MET A 138 4.58 -4.90 -18.09
N ARG A 139 4.06 -3.78 -18.58
CA ARG A 139 4.16 -3.41 -20.00
C ARG A 139 5.54 -2.89 -20.39
N ARG A 140 6.28 -2.28 -19.46
CA ARG A 140 7.65 -1.80 -19.72
C ARG A 140 8.67 -2.93 -19.88
N SER A 141 8.48 -4.04 -19.16
CA SER A 141 9.37 -5.20 -19.27
C SER A 141 9.18 -6.03 -20.55
N ARG A 142 8.17 -5.71 -21.36
CA ARG A 142 7.89 -6.38 -22.64
C ARG A 142 8.27 -5.60 -23.89
N MET A 143 8.96 -4.46 -23.76
CA MET A 143 9.55 -3.84 -24.96
C MET A 143 10.78 -4.64 -25.34
N PRO A 144 10.78 -5.33 -26.52
CA PRO A 144 12.00 -5.89 -27.07
C PRO A 144 12.97 -4.73 -27.30
N SER A 145 14.19 -4.88 -26.81
CA SER A 145 15.28 -4.04 -27.25
C SER A 145 15.43 -4.29 -28.77
N SER A 146 14.81 -3.45 -29.54
CA SER A 146 15.10 -3.42 -31.00
C SER A 146 16.53 -2.94 -31.12
N ALA A 147 17.33 -3.81 -31.73
CA ALA A 147 18.67 -3.56 -32.20
C ALA A 147 18.73 -2.29 -33.08
#